data_3f430ac5295b5df9daca623ab5c97776
#
_entry.id   3f430ac5295b5df9daca623ab5c97776
#
_cell.length_a   1.000
_cell.length_b   1.000
_cell.length_c   1.000
_cell.angle_alpha   90.00
_cell.angle_beta   90.00
_cell.angle_gamma   90.00
#
_symmetry.space_group_name_H-M   'P 1'
#
loop_
_entity.id
_entity.type
_entity.pdbx_description
1 polymer ?
#
loop_
_entity_poly.entity_id
_entity_poly.type
_entity_poly.pdbx_seq_one_letter_code
_entity_poly.pdbx_strand_id
1 'polypeptide(L)'
;MTLDLHGSSAVVTGASSGIGAVVAARLAARGADLVLVARRTDRLEELAARLRAEHGVEADVVPADLRTSDGVTAVVKAARAATKPVGTLVNNAGFGTHGALLEEDPERIEDEVALNVAALTDLTRALLPDLVAHGSGAVVNVASTAAFQPVPRMAVYGATKAYVLSFTEALSVELRGTGVHAITLCPGATRTEFFDVVGTEDAAVGRFQTPEQVADTLFRALDRRRPPATVVSGRANALAGAVVGALPRRVVLAAASRLTAG
;
A
#
# COMPACT_ATOMS: atom_id res chain seq x y z
N MET A 1 -5.74 -17.51 14.27
CA MET A 1 -5.75 -18.41 13.12
C MET A 1 -5.00 -17.65 12.03
N THR A 2 -3.85 -18.13 11.61
CA THR A 2 -3.03 -17.49 10.57
C THR A 2 -3.81 -17.50 9.27
N LEU A 3 -3.82 -16.40 8.52
CA LEU A 3 -4.41 -16.36 7.19
C LEU A 3 -3.71 -17.42 6.33
N ASP A 4 -4.45 -18.45 5.95
CA ASP A 4 -3.96 -19.49 5.05
C ASP A 4 -4.03 -18.97 3.61
N LEU A 5 -2.90 -18.97 2.93
CA LEU A 5 -2.74 -18.47 1.57
C LEU A 5 -2.42 -19.61 0.58
N HIS A 6 -2.30 -20.83 1.08
CA HIS A 6 -2.14 -21.98 0.19
C HIS A 6 -3.34 -22.12 -0.75
N GLY A 7 -3.07 -22.33 -2.03
CA GLY A 7 -4.12 -22.45 -3.04
C GLY A 7 -4.65 -21.12 -3.59
N SER A 8 -4.04 -19.98 -3.23
CA SER A 8 -4.37 -18.68 -3.79
C SER A 8 -3.14 -17.94 -4.31
N SER A 9 -3.37 -16.93 -5.15
CA SER A 9 -2.34 -15.99 -5.57
C SER A 9 -2.53 -14.61 -4.91
N ALA A 10 -1.43 -13.88 -4.76
CA ALA A 10 -1.41 -12.52 -4.25
C ALA A 10 -0.82 -11.56 -5.28
N VAL A 11 -1.57 -10.52 -5.63
CA VAL A 11 -1.10 -9.41 -6.47
C VAL A 11 -0.43 -8.38 -5.58
N VAL A 12 0.83 -8.03 -5.84
CA VAL A 12 1.58 -7.02 -5.07
C VAL A 12 2.10 -5.95 -6.00
N THR A 13 1.58 -4.73 -5.86
CA THR A 13 2.05 -3.57 -6.61
C THR A 13 3.21 -2.86 -5.90
N GLY A 14 4.14 -2.27 -6.67
CA GLY A 14 5.36 -1.69 -6.11
C GLY A 14 6.29 -2.74 -5.49
N ALA A 15 6.29 -3.97 -6.02
CA ALA A 15 7.03 -5.10 -5.46
C ALA A 15 8.55 -5.03 -5.68
N SER A 16 9.06 -4.10 -6.50
CA SER A 16 10.49 -4.03 -6.84
C SER A 16 11.39 -3.51 -5.72
N SER A 17 10.84 -2.99 -4.61
CA SER A 17 11.62 -2.50 -3.47
C SER A 17 10.77 -2.28 -2.21
N GLY A 18 11.43 -1.96 -1.10
CA GLY A 18 10.83 -1.47 0.13
C GLY A 18 9.75 -2.38 0.72
N ILE A 19 8.64 -1.77 1.13
CA ILE A 19 7.53 -2.48 1.80
C ILE A 19 6.94 -3.56 0.90
N GLY A 20 6.75 -3.26 -0.41
CA GLY A 20 6.16 -4.18 -1.36
C GLY A 20 6.96 -5.47 -1.53
N ALA A 21 8.28 -5.37 -1.64
CA ALA A 21 9.17 -6.53 -1.76
C ALA A 21 9.13 -7.41 -0.50
N VAL A 22 9.14 -6.79 0.69
CA VAL A 22 9.08 -7.53 1.96
C VAL A 22 7.72 -8.18 2.16
N VAL A 23 6.62 -7.49 1.81
CA VAL A 23 5.27 -8.06 1.87
C VAL A 23 5.14 -9.24 0.91
N ALA A 24 5.64 -9.12 -0.33
CA ALA A 24 5.65 -10.22 -1.29
C ALA A 24 6.39 -11.46 -0.75
N ALA A 25 7.58 -11.27 -0.16
CA ALA A 25 8.34 -12.36 0.44
C ALA A 25 7.59 -13.04 1.60
N ARG A 26 6.89 -12.26 2.44
CA ARG A 26 6.09 -12.81 3.53
C ARG A 26 4.85 -13.57 3.05
N LEU A 27 4.24 -13.15 1.93
CA LEU A 27 3.12 -13.85 1.31
C LEU A 27 3.60 -15.18 0.69
N ALA A 28 4.74 -15.18 -0.01
CA ALA A 28 5.38 -16.38 -0.52
C ALA A 28 5.71 -17.40 0.59
N ALA A 29 6.29 -16.93 1.69
CA ALA A 29 6.59 -17.76 2.86
C ALA A 29 5.34 -18.38 3.52
N ARG A 30 4.14 -17.87 3.18
CA ARG A 30 2.85 -18.43 3.60
C ARG A 30 2.16 -19.27 2.51
N GLY A 31 2.87 -19.58 1.44
CA GLY A 31 2.42 -20.46 0.35
C GLY A 31 1.55 -19.80 -0.72
N ALA A 32 1.46 -18.46 -0.74
CA ALA A 32 0.79 -17.76 -1.83
C ALA A 32 1.66 -17.76 -3.09
N ASP A 33 1.07 -18.04 -4.25
CA ASP A 33 1.68 -17.67 -5.52
C ASP A 33 1.62 -16.16 -5.69
N LEU A 34 2.48 -15.59 -6.51
CA LEU A 34 2.63 -14.15 -6.60
C LEU A 34 2.44 -13.62 -8.01
N VAL A 35 1.82 -12.46 -8.11
CA VAL A 35 1.85 -11.58 -9.28
C VAL A 35 2.56 -10.30 -8.84
N LEU A 36 3.83 -10.18 -9.22
CA LEU A 36 4.72 -9.09 -8.82
C LEU A 36 4.67 -7.96 -9.83
N VAL A 37 4.23 -6.77 -9.41
CA VAL A 37 3.97 -5.64 -10.29
C VAL A 37 4.86 -4.46 -9.95
N ALA A 38 5.64 -3.96 -10.91
CA ALA A 38 6.36 -2.70 -10.87
C ALA A 38 6.87 -2.33 -12.27
N ARG A 39 7.54 -1.19 -12.42
CA ARG A 39 8.15 -0.76 -13.69
C ARG A 39 9.52 -1.41 -13.96
N ARG A 40 10.27 -1.76 -12.89
CA ARG A 40 11.65 -2.29 -13.00
C ARG A 40 11.63 -3.80 -13.11
N THR A 41 11.73 -4.29 -14.35
CA THR A 41 11.66 -5.71 -14.69
C THR A 41 12.78 -6.51 -14.04
N ASP A 42 14.02 -6.02 -14.12
CA ASP A 42 15.22 -6.65 -13.58
C ASP A 42 15.06 -6.99 -12.09
N ARG A 43 14.59 -6.04 -11.28
CA ARG A 43 14.36 -6.25 -9.84
C ARG A 43 13.21 -7.19 -9.54
N LEU A 44 12.18 -7.18 -10.37
CA LEU A 44 11.07 -8.12 -10.22
C LEU A 44 11.50 -9.55 -10.54
N GLU A 45 12.30 -9.75 -11.58
CA GLU A 45 12.83 -11.07 -11.94
C GLU A 45 13.78 -11.62 -10.88
N GLU A 46 14.66 -10.78 -10.33
CA GLU A 46 15.53 -11.16 -9.20
C GLU A 46 14.68 -11.59 -7.98
N LEU A 47 13.68 -10.80 -7.61
CA LEU A 47 12.78 -11.13 -6.51
C LEU A 47 12.02 -12.43 -6.80
N ALA A 48 11.44 -12.58 -7.99
CA ALA A 48 10.68 -13.77 -8.37
C ALA A 48 11.53 -15.03 -8.32
N ALA A 49 12.76 -14.99 -8.90
CA ALA A 49 13.68 -16.12 -8.89
C ALA A 49 14.02 -16.55 -7.45
N ARG A 50 14.30 -15.58 -6.58
CA ARG A 50 14.57 -15.85 -5.16
C ARG A 50 13.37 -16.48 -4.47
N LEU A 51 12.16 -15.94 -4.64
CA LEU A 51 10.97 -16.43 -3.96
C LEU A 51 10.55 -17.82 -4.45
N ARG A 52 10.70 -18.11 -5.74
CA ARG A 52 10.52 -19.47 -6.29
C ARG A 52 11.50 -20.47 -5.64
N ALA A 53 12.78 -20.08 -5.52
CA ALA A 53 13.80 -20.95 -4.94
C ALA A 53 13.64 -21.18 -3.44
N GLU A 54 13.28 -20.14 -2.67
CA GLU A 54 13.18 -20.20 -1.22
C GLU A 54 11.88 -20.84 -0.74
N HIS A 55 10.77 -20.67 -1.46
CA HIS A 55 9.43 -21.04 -0.97
C HIS A 55 8.67 -22.01 -1.88
N GLY A 56 9.18 -22.33 -3.07
CA GLY A 56 8.54 -23.27 -4.00
C GLY A 56 7.19 -22.79 -4.54
N VAL A 57 6.97 -21.48 -4.58
CA VAL A 57 5.75 -20.84 -5.11
C VAL A 57 5.95 -20.41 -6.55
N GLU A 58 4.87 -20.24 -7.30
CA GLU A 58 4.91 -19.53 -8.58
C GLU A 58 4.97 -18.00 -8.33
N ALA A 59 5.70 -17.29 -9.17
CA ALA A 59 5.83 -15.84 -9.07
C ALA A 59 5.89 -15.22 -10.47
N ASP A 60 4.79 -14.68 -10.94
CA ASP A 60 4.69 -14.02 -12.23
C ASP A 60 5.19 -12.58 -12.13
N VAL A 61 5.99 -12.17 -13.12
CA VAL A 61 6.51 -10.80 -13.22
C VAL A 61 5.70 -10.02 -14.23
N VAL A 62 5.14 -8.89 -13.79
CA VAL A 62 4.30 -8.00 -14.61
C VAL A 62 4.91 -6.60 -14.61
N PRO A 63 5.75 -6.28 -15.60
CA PRO A 63 6.24 -4.92 -15.81
C PRO A 63 5.09 -4.02 -16.24
N ALA A 64 4.67 -3.09 -15.40
CA ALA A 64 3.54 -2.20 -15.70
C ALA A 64 3.73 -0.81 -15.08
N ASP A 65 3.34 0.21 -15.87
CA ASP A 65 3.16 1.55 -15.36
C ASP A 65 1.70 1.75 -14.98
N LEU A 66 1.43 1.71 -13.69
CA LEU A 66 0.07 1.83 -13.15
C LEU A 66 -0.53 3.23 -13.26
N ARG A 67 0.22 4.24 -13.72
CA ARG A 67 -0.33 5.56 -14.04
C ARG A 67 -1.20 5.54 -15.30
N THR A 68 -1.12 4.44 -16.07
CA THR A 68 -1.86 4.26 -17.32
C THR A 68 -2.94 3.19 -17.18
N SER A 69 -4.05 3.35 -17.92
CA SER A 69 -5.10 2.35 -18.02
C SER A 69 -4.63 1.02 -18.59
N ASP A 70 -3.66 1.06 -19.52
CA ASP A 70 -3.07 -0.14 -20.12
C ASP A 70 -2.27 -0.93 -19.08
N GLY A 71 -1.52 -0.23 -18.21
CA GLY A 71 -0.80 -0.86 -17.11
C GLY A 71 -1.73 -1.55 -16.12
N VAL A 72 -2.83 -0.90 -15.73
CA VAL A 72 -3.86 -1.50 -14.87
C VAL A 72 -4.49 -2.72 -15.54
N THR A 73 -4.85 -2.61 -16.83
CA THR A 73 -5.44 -3.70 -17.61
C THR A 73 -4.48 -4.90 -17.71
N ALA A 74 -3.19 -4.66 -17.93
CA ALA A 74 -2.17 -5.70 -17.98
C ALA A 74 -2.09 -6.48 -16.66
N VAL A 75 -2.13 -5.78 -15.52
CA VAL A 75 -2.11 -6.41 -14.19
C VAL A 75 -3.36 -7.26 -13.95
N VAL A 76 -4.55 -6.74 -14.25
CA VAL A 76 -5.81 -7.49 -14.11
C VAL A 76 -5.81 -8.75 -14.97
N LYS A 77 -5.34 -8.64 -16.23
CA LYS A 77 -5.20 -9.78 -17.11
C LYS A 77 -4.23 -10.83 -16.56
N ALA A 78 -3.07 -10.42 -16.10
CA ALA A 78 -2.08 -11.33 -15.52
C ALA A 78 -2.62 -12.00 -14.24
N ALA A 79 -3.25 -11.24 -13.36
CA ALA A 79 -3.85 -11.77 -12.14
C ALA A 79 -4.91 -12.86 -12.41
N ARG A 80 -5.73 -12.68 -13.44
CA ARG A 80 -6.73 -13.67 -13.85
C ARG A 80 -6.17 -14.86 -14.62
N ALA A 81 -4.98 -14.71 -15.22
CA ALA A 81 -4.28 -15.79 -15.91
C ALA A 81 -3.40 -16.63 -14.95
N ALA A 82 -3.21 -16.19 -13.70
CA ALA A 82 -2.45 -16.92 -12.70
C ALA A 82 -3.04 -18.33 -12.45
N THR A 83 -2.17 -19.29 -12.16
CA THR A 83 -2.56 -20.69 -11.97
C THR A 83 -3.56 -20.89 -10.82
N LYS A 84 -3.43 -20.09 -9.77
CA LYS A 84 -4.33 -20.09 -8.62
C LYS A 84 -5.20 -18.84 -8.60
N PRO A 85 -6.44 -18.90 -8.05
CA PRO A 85 -7.31 -17.75 -7.94
C PRO A 85 -6.71 -16.64 -7.08
N VAL A 86 -7.04 -15.39 -7.38
CA VAL A 86 -6.58 -14.25 -6.59
C VAL A 86 -7.29 -14.23 -5.23
N GLY A 87 -6.53 -14.45 -4.17
CA GLY A 87 -7.01 -14.37 -2.78
C GLY A 87 -6.54 -13.08 -2.08
N THR A 88 -5.51 -12.40 -2.59
CA THR A 88 -4.99 -11.18 -1.94
C THR A 88 -4.57 -10.14 -2.97
N LEU A 89 -4.95 -8.89 -2.71
CA LEU A 89 -4.48 -7.71 -3.45
C LEU A 89 -3.75 -6.76 -2.48
N VAL A 90 -2.51 -6.42 -2.81
CA VAL A 90 -1.71 -5.44 -2.06
C VAL A 90 -1.42 -4.25 -2.97
N ASN A 91 -2.18 -3.18 -2.81
CA ASN A 91 -1.97 -1.89 -3.43
C ASN A 91 -0.92 -1.12 -2.62
N ASN A 92 0.36 -1.33 -2.96
CA ASN A 92 1.49 -0.70 -2.29
C ASN A 92 2.21 0.33 -3.17
N ALA A 93 2.10 0.24 -4.49
CA ALA A 93 2.69 1.22 -5.40
C ALA A 93 2.23 2.64 -5.06
N GLY A 94 3.17 3.57 -5.00
CA GLY A 94 2.88 4.97 -4.71
C GLY A 94 4.15 5.77 -4.54
N PHE A 95 4.04 7.08 -4.72
CA PHE A 95 5.10 8.04 -4.42
C PHE A 95 4.49 9.33 -3.89
N GLY A 96 5.32 10.30 -3.52
CA GLY A 96 4.92 11.62 -3.08
C GLY A 96 5.77 12.70 -3.71
N THR A 97 5.23 13.92 -3.78
CA THR A 97 5.93 15.15 -4.10
C THR A 97 6.12 15.98 -2.84
N HIS A 98 7.14 16.85 -2.82
CA HIS A 98 7.43 17.74 -1.70
C HIS A 98 7.86 19.11 -2.20
N GLY A 99 7.01 20.11 -2.00
CA GLY A 99 7.22 21.50 -2.39
C GLY A 99 5.99 22.35 -2.11
N ALA A 100 6.09 23.65 -2.32
CA ALA A 100 4.91 24.49 -2.37
C ALA A 100 4.11 24.15 -3.64
N LEU A 101 2.79 23.97 -3.53
CA LEU A 101 1.97 23.54 -4.66
C LEU A 101 2.13 24.42 -5.92
N LEU A 102 2.41 25.71 -5.72
CA LEU A 102 2.66 26.64 -6.82
C LEU A 102 3.95 26.35 -7.60
N GLU A 103 4.91 25.65 -6.97
CA GLU A 103 6.25 25.36 -7.50
C GLU A 103 6.39 23.92 -7.98
N GLU A 104 5.40 23.07 -7.66
CA GLU A 104 5.39 21.67 -8.06
C GLU A 104 5.13 21.50 -9.55
N ASP A 105 5.78 20.52 -10.16
CA ASP A 105 5.55 20.11 -11.53
C ASP A 105 4.13 19.51 -11.69
N PRO A 106 3.25 20.14 -12.52
CA PRO A 106 1.89 19.65 -12.72
C PRO A 106 1.81 18.19 -13.18
N GLU A 107 2.71 17.73 -14.05
CA GLU A 107 2.72 16.35 -14.54
C GLU A 107 3.04 15.37 -13.40
N ARG A 108 3.96 15.72 -12.51
CA ARG A 108 4.24 14.89 -11.33
C ARG A 108 3.07 14.81 -10.35
N ILE A 109 2.31 15.89 -10.20
CA ILE A 109 1.09 15.92 -9.39
C ILE A 109 0.01 15.00 -9.99
N GLU A 110 -0.20 15.09 -11.31
CA GLU A 110 -1.14 14.23 -12.02
C GLU A 110 -0.73 12.76 -11.90
N ASP A 111 0.53 12.44 -12.09
CA ASP A 111 1.12 11.12 -11.91
C ASP A 111 0.92 10.58 -10.49
N GLU A 112 1.08 11.42 -9.47
CA GLU A 112 0.87 11.05 -8.07
C GLU A 112 -0.57 10.67 -7.80
N VAL A 113 -1.54 11.44 -8.29
CA VAL A 113 -2.98 11.15 -8.16
C VAL A 113 -3.34 9.90 -8.96
N ALA A 114 -2.84 9.79 -10.19
CA ALA A 114 -3.08 8.63 -11.05
C ALA A 114 -2.61 7.33 -10.38
N LEU A 115 -1.40 7.32 -9.80
CA LEU A 115 -0.85 6.12 -9.16
C LEU A 115 -1.48 5.85 -7.80
N ASN A 116 -1.51 6.86 -6.91
CA ASN A 116 -1.90 6.66 -5.51
C ASN A 116 -3.41 6.48 -5.33
N VAL A 117 -4.24 7.00 -6.26
CA VAL A 117 -5.70 7.01 -6.14
C VAL A 117 -6.35 6.20 -7.26
N ALA A 118 -6.19 6.62 -8.52
CA ALA A 118 -6.92 6.02 -9.64
C ALA A 118 -6.54 4.55 -9.82
N ALA A 119 -5.26 4.23 -9.96
CA ALA A 119 -4.78 2.86 -10.15
C ALA A 119 -5.18 1.92 -9.00
N LEU A 120 -5.05 2.38 -7.74
CA LEU A 120 -5.48 1.62 -6.56
C LEU A 120 -6.97 1.32 -6.60
N THR A 121 -7.78 2.30 -6.95
CA THR A 121 -9.25 2.17 -7.03
C THR A 121 -9.63 1.21 -8.15
N ASP A 122 -9.04 1.37 -9.33
CA ASP A 122 -9.33 0.57 -10.51
C ASP A 122 -8.92 -0.90 -10.33
N LEU A 123 -7.72 -1.15 -9.79
CA LEU A 123 -7.28 -2.51 -9.47
C LEU A 123 -8.19 -3.15 -8.42
N THR A 124 -8.52 -2.42 -7.36
CA THR A 124 -9.44 -2.92 -6.32
C THR A 124 -10.78 -3.27 -6.93
N ARG A 125 -11.41 -2.35 -7.69
CA ARG A 125 -12.71 -2.58 -8.32
C ARG A 125 -12.68 -3.75 -9.29
N ALA A 126 -11.62 -3.87 -10.11
CA ALA A 126 -11.50 -4.90 -11.12
C ALA A 126 -11.31 -6.30 -10.53
N LEU A 127 -10.52 -6.44 -9.45
CA LEU A 127 -10.22 -7.73 -8.82
C LEU A 127 -11.15 -8.10 -7.66
N LEU A 128 -11.97 -7.16 -7.18
CA LEU A 128 -12.88 -7.42 -6.06
C LEU A 128 -13.86 -8.59 -6.32
N PRO A 129 -14.45 -8.76 -7.51
CA PRO A 129 -15.29 -9.92 -7.79
C PRO A 129 -14.52 -11.25 -7.67
N ASP A 130 -13.28 -11.30 -8.12
CA ASP A 130 -12.43 -12.49 -8.06
C ASP A 130 -12.09 -12.85 -6.60
N LEU A 131 -11.74 -11.84 -5.78
CA LEU A 131 -11.48 -11.97 -4.34
C LEU A 131 -12.71 -12.47 -3.57
N VAL A 132 -13.88 -11.89 -3.84
CA VAL A 132 -15.15 -12.31 -3.19
C VAL A 132 -15.55 -13.72 -3.61
N ALA A 133 -15.36 -14.08 -4.88
CA ALA A 133 -15.62 -15.44 -5.35
C ALA A 133 -14.68 -16.48 -4.70
N HIS A 134 -13.42 -16.10 -4.43
CA HIS A 134 -12.50 -16.94 -3.66
C HIS A 134 -12.96 -17.15 -2.20
N GLY A 135 -13.63 -16.16 -1.61
CA GLY A 135 -14.31 -16.29 -0.32
C GLY A 135 -13.39 -16.21 0.92
N SER A 136 -12.10 -15.96 0.71
CA SER A 136 -11.14 -15.71 1.80
C SER A 136 -9.97 -14.87 1.30
N GLY A 137 -9.38 -14.04 2.16
CA GLY A 137 -8.21 -13.24 1.79
C GLY A 137 -8.31 -11.77 2.17
N ALA A 138 -7.56 -10.92 1.48
CA ALA A 138 -7.49 -9.52 1.84
C ALA A 138 -7.25 -8.57 0.66
N VAL A 139 -7.81 -7.36 0.78
CA VAL A 139 -7.37 -6.15 0.08
C VAL A 139 -6.55 -5.33 1.07
N VAL A 140 -5.28 -5.15 0.80
CA VAL A 140 -4.37 -4.32 1.61
C VAL A 140 -4.02 -3.07 0.82
N ASN A 141 -4.43 -1.92 1.31
CA ASN A 141 -4.13 -0.63 0.71
C ASN A 141 -3.12 0.13 1.57
N VAL A 142 -1.96 0.46 0.99
CA VAL A 142 -0.90 1.18 1.72
C VAL A 142 -1.14 2.68 1.65
N ALA A 143 -1.62 3.23 2.78
CA ALA A 143 -1.74 4.66 3.02
C ALA A 143 -0.45 5.23 3.62
N SER A 144 -0.55 6.02 4.66
CA SER A 144 0.54 6.64 5.44
C SER A 144 -0.03 7.24 6.72
N THR A 145 0.80 7.54 7.71
CA THR A 145 0.44 8.43 8.81
C THR A 145 0.04 9.83 8.33
N ALA A 146 0.49 10.25 7.15
CA ALA A 146 0.05 11.47 6.47
C ALA A 146 -1.47 11.50 6.17
N ALA A 147 -2.14 10.35 6.17
CA ALA A 147 -3.58 10.26 5.95
C ALA A 147 -4.43 10.91 7.06
N PHE A 148 -3.88 11.05 8.27
CA PHE A 148 -4.64 11.53 9.43
C PHE A 148 -4.70 13.05 9.55
N GLN A 149 -3.84 13.78 8.82
CA GLN A 149 -3.72 15.24 8.96
C GLN A 149 -3.35 15.91 7.65
N PRO A 150 -3.62 17.22 7.50
CA PRO A 150 -3.03 18.02 6.43
C PRO A 150 -1.50 18.03 6.55
N VAL A 151 -0.81 17.90 5.43
CA VAL A 151 0.64 17.91 5.36
C VAL A 151 1.07 19.06 4.44
N PRO A 152 1.37 20.25 4.97
CA PRO A 152 1.90 21.34 4.16
C PRO A 152 3.17 20.91 3.44
N ARG A 153 3.42 21.42 2.24
CA ARG A 153 4.48 21.01 1.29
C ARG A 153 4.38 19.57 0.75
N MET A 154 3.36 18.81 1.18
CA MET A 154 2.97 17.51 0.63
C MET A 154 1.44 17.43 0.53
N ALA A 155 0.81 18.51 0.08
CA ALA A 155 -0.65 18.65 0.12
C ALA A 155 -1.35 17.55 -0.69
N VAL A 156 -0.84 17.26 -1.89
CA VAL A 156 -1.40 16.21 -2.77
C VAL A 156 -1.16 14.84 -2.17
N TYR A 157 0.06 14.54 -1.72
CA TYR A 157 0.38 13.28 -1.07
C TYR A 157 -0.53 13.00 0.13
N GLY A 158 -0.63 13.95 1.07
CA GLY A 158 -1.51 13.82 2.23
C GLY A 158 -2.96 13.57 1.84
N ALA A 159 -3.46 14.27 0.82
CA ALA A 159 -4.82 14.09 0.31
C ALA A 159 -5.01 12.72 -0.33
N THR A 160 -4.05 12.22 -1.13
CA THR A 160 -4.13 10.87 -1.73
C THR A 160 -4.16 9.80 -0.65
N LYS A 161 -3.37 9.95 0.42
CA LYS A 161 -3.33 8.96 1.51
C LYS A 161 -4.56 9.02 2.40
N ALA A 162 -5.17 10.20 2.58
CA ALA A 162 -6.47 10.36 3.22
C ALA A 162 -7.60 9.70 2.40
N TYR A 163 -7.56 9.82 1.06
CA TYR A 163 -8.46 9.09 0.19
C TYR A 163 -8.35 7.58 0.42
N VAL A 164 -7.12 7.03 0.37
CA VAL A 164 -6.87 5.59 0.55
C VAL A 164 -7.40 5.10 1.90
N LEU A 165 -7.20 5.86 2.97
CA LEU A 165 -7.72 5.54 4.30
C LEU A 165 -9.25 5.45 4.29
N SER A 166 -9.92 6.52 3.88
CA SER A 166 -11.39 6.61 3.86
C SER A 166 -12.02 5.55 2.93
N PHE A 167 -11.47 5.36 1.73
CA PHE A 167 -11.91 4.36 0.77
C PHE A 167 -11.83 2.94 1.36
N THR A 168 -10.71 2.60 1.98
CA THR A 168 -10.50 1.25 2.51
C THR A 168 -11.37 0.98 3.75
N GLU A 169 -11.57 1.97 4.62
CA GLU A 169 -12.45 1.85 5.77
C GLU A 169 -13.90 1.61 5.32
N ALA A 170 -14.40 2.33 4.32
CA ALA A 170 -15.71 2.09 3.74
C ALA A 170 -15.81 0.68 3.14
N LEU A 171 -14.81 0.29 2.32
CA LEU A 171 -14.75 -1.04 1.70
C LEU A 171 -14.73 -2.16 2.76
N SER A 172 -14.10 -1.95 3.92
CA SER A 172 -14.07 -2.93 5.01
C SER A 172 -15.45 -3.24 5.58
N VAL A 173 -16.36 -2.28 5.50
CA VAL A 173 -17.76 -2.45 5.92
C VAL A 173 -18.57 -3.19 4.85
N GLU A 174 -18.36 -2.82 3.58
CA GLU A 174 -19.05 -3.44 2.44
C GLU A 174 -18.71 -4.92 2.29
N LEU A 175 -17.48 -5.32 2.63
CA LEU A 175 -17.00 -6.71 2.52
C LEU A 175 -17.39 -7.61 3.70
N ARG A 176 -18.15 -7.13 4.66
CA ARG A 176 -18.58 -7.96 5.78
C ARG A 176 -19.42 -9.15 5.31
N GLY A 177 -19.03 -10.33 5.77
CA GLY A 177 -19.70 -11.59 5.41
C GLY A 177 -19.20 -12.25 4.13
N THR A 178 -18.31 -11.61 3.35
CA THR A 178 -17.74 -12.20 2.13
C THR A 178 -16.53 -13.11 2.37
N GLY A 179 -15.94 -13.05 3.58
CA GLY A 179 -14.66 -13.71 3.88
C GLY A 179 -13.43 -12.91 3.47
N VAL A 180 -13.60 -11.77 2.78
CA VAL A 180 -12.50 -10.87 2.37
C VAL A 180 -12.37 -9.71 3.35
N HIS A 181 -11.14 -9.38 3.75
CA HIS A 181 -10.86 -8.26 4.65
C HIS A 181 -10.21 -7.10 3.90
N ALA A 182 -10.74 -5.88 4.02
CA ALA A 182 -10.06 -4.68 3.55
C ALA A 182 -9.31 -4.02 4.71
N ILE A 183 -8.01 -3.76 4.51
CA ILE A 183 -7.10 -3.22 5.53
C ILE A 183 -6.32 -2.05 4.96
N THR A 184 -6.39 -0.91 5.63
CA THR A 184 -5.47 0.20 5.40
C THR A 184 -4.23 0.00 6.26
N LEU A 185 -3.07 -0.09 5.63
CA LEU A 185 -1.78 -0.03 6.31
C LEU A 185 -1.28 1.41 6.28
N CYS A 186 -1.03 1.99 7.46
CA CYS A 186 -0.53 3.35 7.63
C CYS A 186 0.90 3.34 8.20
N PRO A 187 1.95 3.24 7.37
CA PRO A 187 3.32 3.39 7.81
C PRO A 187 3.62 4.83 8.21
N GLY A 188 4.57 5.01 9.15
CA GLY A 188 5.30 6.26 9.32
C GLY A 188 6.50 6.32 8.38
N ALA A 189 7.46 7.21 8.65
CA ALA A 189 8.72 7.25 7.91
C ALA A 189 9.38 5.86 7.88
N THR A 190 9.66 5.34 6.69
CA THR A 190 10.20 3.99 6.48
C THR A 190 11.42 4.06 5.57
N ARG A 191 12.49 3.38 5.92
CA ARG A 191 13.74 3.32 5.12
C ARG A 191 13.50 2.56 3.83
N THR A 192 13.12 3.30 2.78
CA THR A 192 12.85 2.83 1.44
C THR A 192 13.32 3.88 0.45
N GLU A 193 13.29 3.59 -0.83
CA GLU A 193 13.56 4.55 -1.91
C GLU A 193 12.51 5.68 -2.00
N PHE A 194 11.50 5.70 -1.13
CA PHE A 194 10.45 6.73 -1.15
C PHE A 194 11.04 8.15 -1.00
N PHE A 195 11.97 8.34 -0.07
CA PHE A 195 12.57 9.64 0.18
C PHE A 195 13.56 10.04 -0.93
N ASP A 196 14.17 9.09 -1.63
CA ASP A 196 14.96 9.35 -2.84
C ASP A 196 14.07 9.91 -3.96
N VAL A 197 12.85 9.37 -4.11
CA VAL A 197 11.86 9.84 -5.10
C VAL A 197 11.26 11.19 -4.71
N VAL A 198 11.02 11.42 -3.41
CA VAL A 198 10.56 12.71 -2.87
C VAL A 198 11.66 13.79 -3.00
N GLY A 199 12.93 13.38 -2.95
CA GLY A 199 14.09 14.26 -3.09
C GLY A 199 14.59 14.86 -1.77
N THR A 200 13.96 14.53 -0.63
CA THR A 200 14.38 15.00 0.71
C THR A 200 13.89 14.08 1.82
N GLU A 201 14.70 13.96 2.88
CA GLU A 201 14.27 13.34 4.14
C GLU A 201 13.53 14.32 5.07
N ASP A 202 13.49 15.62 4.78
CA ASP A 202 12.77 16.62 5.59
C ASP A 202 11.25 16.35 5.64
N ALA A 203 10.75 15.59 4.66
CA ALA A 203 9.39 15.09 4.64
C ALA A 203 9.12 13.99 5.70
N ALA A 204 10.18 13.45 6.33
CA ALA A 204 10.04 12.39 7.32
C ALA A 204 9.65 12.94 8.69
N VAL A 205 8.54 12.44 9.25
CA VAL A 205 8.13 12.79 10.61
C VAL A 205 8.30 11.58 11.51
N GLY A 206 9.03 11.77 12.62
CA GLY A 206 9.26 10.74 13.62
C GLY A 206 10.47 9.84 13.33
N ARG A 207 10.47 8.64 13.94
CA ARG A 207 11.58 7.69 13.80
C ARG A 207 11.37 6.81 12.58
N PHE A 208 12.42 6.62 11.79
CA PHE A 208 12.40 5.67 10.68
C PHE A 208 12.17 4.24 11.17
N GLN A 209 11.28 3.56 10.49
CA GLN A 209 11.07 2.11 10.59
C GLN A 209 11.78 1.40 9.42
N THR A 210 11.97 0.08 9.55
CA THR A 210 12.35 -0.75 8.41
C THR A 210 11.10 -1.30 7.70
N PRO A 211 11.20 -1.68 6.42
CA PRO A 211 10.11 -2.36 5.72
C PRO A 211 9.62 -3.62 6.44
N GLU A 212 10.51 -4.36 7.08
CA GLU A 212 10.18 -5.57 7.85
C GLU A 212 9.30 -5.25 9.06
N GLN A 213 9.58 -4.16 9.79
CA GLN A 213 8.77 -3.71 10.93
C GLN A 213 7.35 -3.32 10.50
N VAL A 214 7.24 -2.71 9.32
CA VAL A 214 5.95 -2.37 8.72
C VAL A 214 5.20 -3.64 8.31
N ALA A 215 5.86 -4.56 7.62
CA ALA A 215 5.29 -5.85 7.25
C ALA A 215 4.87 -6.68 8.48
N ASP A 216 5.70 -6.73 9.55
CA ASP A 216 5.35 -7.41 10.80
C ASP A 216 4.05 -6.85 11.42
N THR A 217 3.84 -5.54 11.29
CA THR A 217 2.61 -4.91 11.78
C THR A 217 1.39 -5.33 10.95
N LEU A 218 1.53 -5.37 9.62
CA LEU A 218 0.49 -5.85 8.71
C LEU A 218 0.12 -7.31 9.01
N PHE A 219 1.12 -8.20 9.03
CA PHE A 219 0.86 -9.64 9.19
C PHE A 219 0.29 -9.98 10.56
N ARG A 220 0.72 -9.29 11.63
CA ARG A 220 0.06 -9.41 12.95
C ARG A 220 -1.41 -8.99 12.93
N ALA A 221 -1.78 -8.04 12.07
CA ALA A 221 -3.18 -7.64 11.91
C ALA A 221 -3.97 -8.67 11.10
N LEU A 222 -3.41 -9.16 9.99
CA LEU A 222 -4.00 -10.19 9.14
C LEU A 222 -4.25 -11.51 9.91
N ASP A 223 -3.39 -11.83 10.88
CA ASP A 223 -3.51 -13.05 11.70
C ASP A 223 -4.59 -12.96 12.79
N ARG A 224 -5.25 -11.81 12.95
CA ARG A 224 -6.37 -11.68 13.87
C ARG A 224 -7.63 -12.31 13.29
N ARG A 225 -8.44 -12.94 14.14
CA ARG A 225 -9.76 -13.48 13.75
C ARG A 225 -10.67 -12.41 13.13
N ARG A 226 -10.51 -11.15 13.54
CA ARG A 226 -11.18 -9.98 13.00
C ARG A 226 -10.13 -8.90 12.78
N PRO A 227 -9.51 -8.85 11.60
CA PRO A 227 -8.56 -7.80 11.28
C PRO A 227 -9.21 -6.41 11.39
N PRO A 228 -8.52 -5.41 11.94
CA PRO A 228 -9.03 -4.05 11.96
C PRO A 228 -8.97 -3.44 10.55
N ALA A 229 -9.89 -2.53 10.23
CA ALA A 229 -9.89 -1.82 8.95
C ALA A 229 -8.65 -0.93 8.76
N THR A 230 -8.09 -0.42 9.87
CA THR A 230 -6.91 0.47 9.84
C THR A 230 -5.84 -0.03 10.80
N VAL A 231 -4.61 -0.09 10.30
CA VAL A 231 -3.42 -0.54 11.03
C VAL A 231 -2.31 0.49 10.88
N VAL A 232 -1.90 1.07 11.99
CA VAL A 232 -0.80 2.05 12.03
C VAL A 232 0.48 1.34 12.46
N SER A 233 1.55 1.47 11.67
CA SER A 233 2.83 0.90 12.01
C SER A 233 3.59 1.80 13.01
N GLY A 234 3.99 1.19 14.14
CA GLY A 234 4.66 1.89 15.25
C GLY A 234 3.70 2.46 16.29
N ARG A 235 3.97 2.15 17.58
CA ARG A 235 3.11 2.58 18.70
C ARG A 235 3.02 4.10 18.83
N ALA A 236 4.14 4.81 18.62
CA ALA A 236 4.17 6.27 18.65
C ALA A 236 3.32 6.87 17.53
N ASN A 237 3.42 6.33 16.33
CA ASN A 237 2.60 6.75 15.19
C ASN A 237 1.11 6.49 15.43
N ALA A 238 0.76 5.35 16.00
CA ALA A 238 -0.62 5.02 16.34
C ALA A 238 -1.21 6.00 17.37
N LEU A 239 -0.43 6.33 18.39
CA LEU A 239 -0.83 7.33 19.39
C LEU A 239 -0.98 8.72 18.77
N ALA A 240 -0.02 9.15 17.96
CA ALA A 240 -0.08 10.44 17.27
C ALA A 240 -1.31 10.55 16.37
N GLY A 241 -1.60 9.51 15.56
CA GLY A 241 -2.78 9.47 14.71
C GLY A 241 -4.09 9.54 15.51
N ALA A 242 -4.18 8.84 16.63
CA ALA A 242 -5.35 8.89 17.52
C ALA A 242 -5.55 10.29 18.13
N VAL A 243 -4.48 10.93 18.58
CA VAL A 243 -4.51 12.30 19.12
C VAL A 243 -4.96 13.29 18.05
N VAL A 244 -4.36 13.23 16.86
CA VAL A 244 -4.73 14.10 15.72
C VAL A 244 -6.20 13.94 15.36
N GLY A 245 -6.72 12.72 15.34
CA GLY A 245 -8.12 12.45 15.04
C GLY A 245 -9.10 13.01 16.09
N ALA A 246 -8.66 13.24 17.33
CA ALA A 246 -9.48 13.79 18.40
C ALA A 246 -9.41 15.33 18.49
N LEU A 247 -8.44 15.98 17.84
CA LEU A 247 -8.25 17.42 17.93
C LEU A 247 -9.13 18.19 16.92
N PRO A 248 -9.58 19.40 17.29
CA PRO A 248 -10.23 20.29 16.33
C PRO A 248 -9.31 20.60 15.14
N ARG A 249 -9.87 20.60 13.92
CA ARG A 249 -9.12 20.80 12.67
C ARG A 249 -8.22 22.03 12.69
N ARG A 250 -8.68 23.14 13.28
CA ARG A 250 -7.90 24.40 13.43
C ARG A 250 -6.61 24.22 14.24
N VAL A 251 -6.64 23.35 15.26
CA VAL A 251 -5.46 23.07 16.09
C VAL A 251 -4.45 22.22 15.31
N VAL A 252 -4.95 21.22 14.57
CA VAL A 252 -4.12 20.39 13.70
C VAL A 252 -3.42 21.23 12.63
N LEU A 253 -4.14 22.15 11.98
CA LEU A 253 -3.57 23.06 10.98
C LEU A 253 -2.50 23.97 11.58
N ALA A 254 -2.75 24.56 12.77
CA ALA A 254 -1.79 25.41 13.45
C ALA A 254 -0.53 24.65 13.87
N ALA A 255 -0.65 23.38 14.24
CA ALA A 255 0.50 22.52 14.55
C ALA A 255 1.26 22.16 13.27
N ALA A 256 0.56 21.75 12.20
CA ALA A 256 1.15 21.39 10.92
C ALA A 256 1.95 22.54 10.29
N SER A 257 1.41 23.77 10.35
CA SER A 257 2.09 24.96 9.81
C SER A 257 3.43 25.28 10.50
N ARG A 258 3.56 24.95 11.79
CA ARG A 258 4.80 25.18 12.54
C ARG A 258 5.89 24.15 12.20
N LEU A 259 5.52 22.94 11.81
CA LEU A 259 6.46 21.88 11.45
C LEU A 259 7.09 22.11 10.06
N THR A 260 6.51 22.98 9.25
CA THR A 260 6.94 23.24 7.87
C THR A 260 7.43 24.68 7.64
N ALA A 261 7.52 25.51 8.71
CA ALA A 261 8.00 26.87 8.66
C ALA A 261 9.52 27.00 8.92
N GLY A 262 10.27 25.88 8.89
CA GLY A 262 11.72 25.83 9.07
C GLY A 262 12.46 25.65 7.74
#